data_926dac66d8999b7863f0e875f18d9967
#
_entry.id   926dac66d8999b7863f0e875f18d9967
#
_cell.length_a   1.000
_cell.length_b   1.000
_cell.length_c   1.000
_cell.angle_alpha   90.00
_cell.angle_beta   90.00
_cell.angle_gamma   90.00
#
_symmetry.space_group_name_H-M   'P 1'
#
loop_
_entity.id
_entity.type
_entity.pdbx_description
1 polymer ?
#
loop_
_entity_poly.entity_id
_entity_poly.type
_entity_poly.pdbx_seq_one_letter_code
_entity_poly.pdbx_strand_id
1 'polypeptide(L)' 'MKTVKELDFVIFVIHALAEAWQRPPSDVYARLASSGVLTRYIIPCYDVLHTLGRQYLVEDITACVREWEGVA' A
#
# COMPACT_ATOMS: atom_id res chain seq x y z
N MET A 1 16.91 -3.00 -8.06
CA MET A 1 16.39 -4.24 -7.48
C MET A 1 15.84 -3.96 -6.09
N LYS A 2 14.68 -4.50 -5.77
CA LYS A 2 14.07 -4.28 -4.46
C LYS A 2 14.71 -5.15 -3.41
N THR A 3 14.89 -4.61 -2.23
CA THR A 3 15.47 -5.35 -1.12
C THR A 3 14.40 -6.17 -0.40
N VAL A 4 14.86 -7.11 0.43
CA VAL A 4 13.95 -7.90 1.27
C VAL A 4 13.14 -7.00 2.19
N LYS A 5 13.75 -5.91 2.69
CA LYS A 5 13.05 -4.96 3.57
C LYS A 5 11.85 -4.34 2.87
N GLU A 6 12.01 -3.96 1.62
CA GLU A 6 10.92 -3.36 0.86
C GLU A 6 9.80 -4.37 0.60
N LEU A 7 10.16 -5.60 0.28
CA LEU A 7 9.17 -6.66 0.09
C LEU A 7 8.42 -6.96 1.38
N ASP A 8 9.13 -7.04 2.50
CA ASP A 8 8.50 -7.27 3.80
C ASP A 8 7.53 -6.14 4.14
N PHE A 9 7.91 -4.90 3.83
CA PHE A 9 7.04 -3.76 4.08
C PHE A 9 5.79 -3.82 3.22
N VAL A 10 5.93 -4.17 1.95
CA VAL A 10 4.77 -4.30 1.04
C VAL A 10 3.82 -5.37 1.57
N ILE A 11 4.33 -6.51 2.01
CA ILE A 11 3.51 -7.57 2.56
C ILE A 11 2.77 -7.09 3.80
N PHE A 12 3.47 -6.37 4.69
CA PHE A 12 2.85 -5.79 5.88
C PHE A 12 1.71 -4.84 5.50
N VAL A 13 1.93 -3.97 4.54
CA VAL A 13 0.92 -3.01 4.09
C VAL A 13 -0.30 -3.74 3.52
N ILE A 14 -0.06 -4.75 2.68
CA ILE A 14 -1.15 -5.50 2.08
C ILE A 14 -2.02 -6.16 3.15
N HIS A 15 -1.39 -6.78 4.14
CA HIS A 15 -2.15 -7.43 5.22
C HIS A 15 -2.90 -6.41 6.08
N ALA A 16 -2.29 -5.27 6.36
CA ALA A 16 -2.95 -4.22 7.13
C ALA A 16 -4.17 -3.68 6.41
N LEU A 17 -4.05 -3.45 5.11
CA LEU A 17 -5.16 -2.97 4.30
C LEU A 17 -6.25 -4.03 4.12
N ALA A 18 -5.84 -5.30 3.97
CA ALA A 18 -6.80 -6.39 3.85
C ALA A 18 -7.71 -6.45 5.08
N GLU A 19 -7.12 -6.30 6.26
CA GLU A 19 -7.88 -6.29 7.49
C GLU A 19 -8.79 -5.06 7.58
N ALA A 20 -8.24 -3.89 7.26
CA ALA A 20 -8.99 -2.64 7.35
C ALA A 20 -10.13 -2.58 6.33
N TRP A 21 -9.90 -3.09 5.13
CA TRP A 21 -10.89 -3.05 4.05
C TRP A 21 -11.85 -4.23 4.07
N GLN A 22 -11.59 -5.25 4.91
CA GLN A 22 -12.36 -6.49 4.94
C GLN A 22 -12.34 -7.15 3.57
N ARG A 23 -11.15 -7.26 2.98
CA ARG A 23 -10.95 -7.85 1.65
C ARG A 23 -9.79 -8.82 1.69
N PRO A 24 -9.79 -9.83 0.80
CA PRO A 24 -8.63 -10.73 0.71
C PRO A 24 -7.38 -9.97 0.29
N PRO A 25 -6.20 -10.42 0.73
CA PRO A 25 -4.95 -9.78 0.33
C PRO A 25 -4.75 -9.71 -1.18
N SER A 26 -5.26 -10.67 -1.93
CA SER A 26 -5.15 -10.67 -3.39
C SER A 26 -5.90 -9.48 -4.01
N ASP A 27 -7.07 -9.14 -3.46
CA ASP A 27 -7.84 -7.97 -3.93
C ASP A 27 -7.09 -6.68 -3.62
N VAL A 28 -6.51 -6.60 -2.43
CA VAL A 28 -5.73 -5.42 -2.02
C VAL A 28 -4.55 -5.24 -2.96
N TYR A 29 -3.81 -6.31 -3.21
CA TYR A 29 -2.67 -6.26 -4.12
C TYR A 29 -3.10 -5.78 -5.51
N ALA A 30 -4.18 -6.34 -6.03
CA ALA A 30 -4.66 -5.98 -7.36
C ALA A 30 -5.01 -4.49 -7.45
N ARG A 31 -5.64 -3.94 -6.42
CA ARG A 31 -5.99 -2.53 -6.40
C ARG A 31 -4.76 -1.63 -6.28
N LEU A 32 -3.82 -2.02 -5.44
CA LEU A 32 -2.57 -1.26 -5.31
C LEU A 32 -1.79 -1.25 -6.62
N ALA A 33 -1.73 -2.39 -7.29
CA ALA A 33 -1.00 -2.52 -8.54
C ALA A 33 -1.69 -1.74 -9.66
N SER A 34 -3.01 -1.91 -9.81
CA SER A 34 -3.74 -1.29 -10.91
C SER A 34 -3.87 0.21 -10.77
N SER A 35 -3.94 0.73 -9.55
CA SER A 35 -4.01 2.17 -9.33
C SER A 35 -2.66 2.86 -9.50
N GLY A 36 -1.58 2.09 -9.44
CA GLY A 36 -0.23 2.64 -9.49
C GLY A 36 0.35 3.00 -8.14
N VAL A 37 -0.44 2.92 -7.07
CA VAL A 37 0.02 3.29 -5.73
C VAL A 37 1.20 2.42 -5.29
N LEU A 38 1.16 1.13 -5.62
CA LEU A 38 2.22 0.22 -5.22
C LEU A 38 3.58 0.63 -5.80
N THR A 39 3.65 0.85 -7.11
CA THR A 39 4.92 1.10 -7.79
C THR A 39 5.34 2.55 -7.77
N ARG A 40 4.40 3.48 -7.62
CA ARG A 40 4.70 4.91 -7.69
C ARG A 40 4.74 5.59 -6.33
N TYR A 41 4.19 4.97 -5.31
CA TYR A 41 4.13 5.58 -3.98
C TYR A 41 4.74 4.68 -2.91
N ILE A 42 4.22 3.47 -2.73
CA ILE A 42 4.64 2.62 -1.61
C ILE A 42 6.10 2.23 -1.71
N ILE A 43 6.52 1.73 -2.86
CA ILE A 43 7.89 1.26 -3.04
C ILE A 43 8.90 2.41 -3.04
N PRO A 44 8.69 3.47 -3.85
CA PRO A 44 9.67 4.58 -3.87
C PRO A 44 9.76 5.32 -2.54
N CYS A 45 8.69 5.37 -1.77
CA CYS A 45 8.64 6.11 -0.52
C CYS A 45 8.87 5.22 0.70
N TYR A 46 9.43 4.03 0.52
CA TYR A 46 9.68 3.10 1.62
C TYR A 46 10.41 3.76 2.79
N ASP A 47 11.43 4.55 2.51
CA ASP A 47 12.25 5.17 3.55
C ASP A 47 11.42 6.04 4.50
N VAL A 48 10.42 6.70 3.97
CA VAL A 48 9.52 7.54 4.78
C VAL A 48 8.41 6.71 5.38
N LEU A 49 7.76 5.89 4.57
CA LEU A 49 6.54 5.19 4.97
C LEU A 49 6.80 4.15 6.06
N HIS A 50 7.94 3.45 6.01
CA HIS A 50 8.18 2.38 6.96
C HIS A 50 8.39 2.89 8.40
N THR A 51 8.55 4.20 8.59
CA THR A 51 8.68 4.80 9.92
C THR A 51 7.33 5.19 10.52
N LEU A 52 6.26 5.10 9.74
CA LEU A 52 4.94 5.54 10.18
C LEU A 52 4.18 4.39 10.84
N GLY A 53 3.23 4.74 11.72
CA GLY A 53 2.42 3.74 12.39
C GLY A 53 1.45 3.05 11.44
N ARG A 54 1.02 1.84 11.83
CA ARG A 54 0.13 1.02 11.02
C ARG A 54 -1.17 1.75 10.65
N GLN A 55 -1.81 2.37 11.64
CA GLN A 55 -3.08 3.04 11.41
C GLN A 55 -2.92 4.22 10.46
N TYR A 56 -1.85 4.99 10.63
CA TYR A 56 -1.58 6.12 9.73
C TYR A 56 -1.40 5.61 8.30
N LEU A 57 -0.64 4.54 8.13
CA LEU A 57 -0.40 3.97 6.80
C LEU A 57 -1.69 3.49 6.16
N VAL A 58 -2.56 2.84 6.91
CA VAL A 58 -3.85 2.37 6.39
C VAL A 58 -4.67 3.55 5.89
N GLU A 59 -4.78 4.61 6.68
CA GLU A 59 -5.56 5.78 6.31
C GLU A 59 -4.96 6.50 5.11
N ASP A 60 -3.66 6.69 5.13
CA ASP A 60 -2.97 7.42 4.07
C ASP A 60 -3.05 6.67 2.74
N ILE A 61 -2.73 5.39 2.76
CA ILE A 61 -2.71 4.60 1.53
C ILE A 61 -4.12 4.41 0.98
N THR A 62 -5.10 4.23 1.86
CA THR A 62 -6.50 4.13 1.43
C THR A 62 -6.93 5.39 0.70
N ALA A 63 -6.59 6.56 1.25
CA ALA A 63 -6.91 7.82 0.60
C ALA A 63 -6.20 7.95 -0.74
N CYS A 64 -4.94 7.54 -0.82
CA CYS A 64 -4.18 7.56 -2.05
C CYS A 64 -4.83 6.69 -3.14
N VAL A 65 -5.23 5.47 -2.78
CA VAL A 65 -5.84 4.56 -3.74
C VAL A 65 -7.14 5.15 -4.27
N ARG A 66 -7.97 5.69 -3.38
CA ARG A 66 -9.24 6.30 -3.80
C ARG A 66 -9.02 7.46 -4.75
N GLU A 67 -8.06 8.31 -4.43
CA GLU A 67 -7.77 9.47 -5.26
C GLU A 67 -7.23 9.06 -6.62
N TRP A 68 -6.30 8.11 -6.64
CA TRP A 68 -5.68 7.68 -7.89
C TRP A 68 -6.63 6.87 -8.76
N GLU A 69 -7.54 6.11 -8.17
CA GLU A 69 -8.57 5.41 -8.94
C GLU A 69 -9.62 6.39 -9.49
N GLY A 70 -9.91 7.43 -8.74
CA GLY A 70 -10.89 8.43 -9.15
C GLY A 70 -10.41 9.37 -10.24
N VAL A 71 -9.11 9.39 -10.50
CA VAL A 71 -8.52 10.28 -11.50
C VAL A 71 -8.70 9.73 -12.91
N ALA A 72 -8.99 8.49 -13.05
CA ALA A 72 -9.07 7.81 -14.35
C ALA A 72 -9.95 8.49 -15.39
#